data_a199c391e3de9a21ae0360033a130f28
#
_entry.id   a199c391e3de9a21ae0360033a130f28
#
_cell.length_a   1.000
_cell.length_b   1.000
_cell.length_c   1.000
_cell.angle_alpha   90.00
_cell.angle_beta   90.00
_cell.angle_gamma   90.00
#
_symmetry.space_group_name_H-M   'P 1'
#
loop_
_entity.id
_entity.type
_entity.pdbx_description
1 polymer ?
#
loop_
_entity_poly.entity_id
_entity_poly.type
_entity_poly.pdbx_seq_one_letter_code
_entity_poly.pdbx_strand_id
1 'polypeptide(L)'
;LSEKMDIAALSYMEQLGTRSDPSRDPSQRTVATAYLGLVPAQVKTTIPAYAQWVPVDNLPQMAYDHADIISEGVDRLRAKLSYTNIAFALAPPDFTMAELTHLYQAALGHEVSPTNLQRVLSRRGQLAPTGQRKAPGTKGGRPARRFRFTKQTLQVTDPFAILRPS
;
A
#
# COMPACT_ATOMS: atom_id res chain seq x y z
N LEU A 1 1.48 -20.87 -1.40
CA LEU A 1 1.84 -19.44 -1.21
C LEU A 1 3.15 -19.31 -0.43
N SER A 2 3.37 -20.09 0.64
CA SER A 2 4.58 -20.02 1.47
C SER A 2 5.90 -20.31 0.72
N GLU A 3 5.85 -21.10 -0.33
CA GLU A 3 7.04 -21.42 -1.14
C GLU A 3 7.43 -20.31 -2.12
N LYS A 4 6.51 -19.38 -2.42
CA LYS A 4 6.69 -18.35 -3.45
C LYS A 4 6.80 -16.94 -2.91
N MET A 5 6.47 -16.71 -1.63
CA MET A 5 6.47 -15.39 -1.03
C MET A 5 6.65 -15.49 0.49
N ASP A 6 7.39 -14.56 1.08
CA ASP A 6 7.53 -14.42 2.53
C ASP A 6 6.21 -13.90 3.14
N ILE A 7 5.31 -14.84 3.44
CA ILE A 7 3.99 -14.53 4.03
C ILE A 7 4.13 -13.87 5.40
N ALA A 8 5.21 -14.14 6.13
CA ALA A 8 5.46 -13.53 7.43
C ALA A 8 5.71 -12.02 7.35
N ALA A 9 6.12 -11.53 6.19
CA ALA A 9 6.30 -10.09 5.94
C ALA A 9 5.01 -9.34 5.63
N LEU A 10 3.88 -10.05 5.37
CA LEU A 10 2.61 -9.42 5.04
C LEU A 10 1.98 -8.74 6.26
N SER A 11 1.70 -7.46 6.14
CA SER A 11 0.94 -6.68 7.13
C SER A 11 -0.57 -6.65 6.83
N TYR A 12 -0.95 -6.95 5.59
CA TYR A 12 -2.33 -7.01 5.16
C TYR A 12 -2.45 -7.89 3.92
N MET A 13 -3.57 -8.60 3.80
CA MET A 13 -3.92 -9.38 2.61
C MET A 13 -5.43 -9.39 2.41
N GLU A 14 -5.88 -9.25 1.16
CA GLU A 14 -7.27 -9.43 0.78
C GLU A 14 -7.39 -10.09 -0.60
N GLN A 15 -8.49 -10.76 -0.82
CA GLN A 15 -8.82 -11.28 -2.14
C GLN A 15 -9.24 -10.13 -3.06
N LEU A 16 -8.61 -10.02 -4.23
CA LEU A 16 -9.02 -9.10 -5.29
C LEU A 16 -10.23 -9.62 -6.04
N GLY A 17 -10.14 -10.86 -6.51
CA GLY A 17 -11.20 -11.49 -7.28
C GLY A 17 -10.81 -12.86 -7.79
N THR A 18 -11.78 -13.55 -8.41
CA THR A 18 -11.57 -14.82 -9.09
C THR A 18 -11.68 -14.62 -10.59
N ARG A 19 -10.71 -15.13 -11.32
CA ARG A 19 -10.63 -15.10 -12.78
C ARG A 19 -11.04 -16.46 -13.32
N SER A 20 -12.11 -16.49 -14.09
CA SER A 20 -12.69 -17.75 -14.60
C SER A 20 -13.05 -17.69 -16.09
N ASP A 21 -12.56 -16.68 -16.82
CA ASP A 21 -12.75 -16.59 -18.26
C ASP A 21 -12.17 -17.84 -18.93
N PRO A 22 -12.95 -18.56 -19.79
CA PRO A 22 -12.46 -19.73 -20.49
C PRO A 22 -11.27 -19.48 -21.39
N SER A 23 -11.11 -18.28 -21.90
CA SER A 23 -10.07 -17.89 -22.85
C SER A 23 -8.81 -17.30 -22.17
N ARG A 24 -8.80 -17.15 -20.84
CA ARG A 24 -7.67 -16.54 -20.14
C ARG A 24 -6.35 -17.33 -20.25
N ASP A 25 -6.44 -18.65 -20.40
CA ASP A 25 -5.31 -19.54 -20.64
C ASP A 25 -5.63 -20.37 -21.90
N PRO A 26 -4.91 -20.16 -22.99
CA PRO A 26 -5.20 -20.85 -24.24
C PRO A 26 -4.88 -22.34 -24.21
N SER A 27 -4.11 -22.80 -23.20
CA SER A 27 -3.65 -24.20 -23.11
C SER A 27 -4.63 -25.08 -22.33
N GLN A 28 -5.35 -24.51 -21.38
CA GLN A 28 -6.25 -25.27 -20.50
C GLN A 28 -7.28 -24.39 -19.78
N ARG A 29 -8.39 -25.01 -19.38
CA ARG A 29 -9.37 -24.35 -18.50
C ARG A 29 -8.76 -24.10 -17.13
N THR A 30 -8.54 -22.84 -16.80
CA THR A 30 -7.92 -22.43 -15.54
C THR A 30 -8.81 -21.46 -14.78
N VAL A 31 -8.98 -21.69 -13.48
CA VAL A 31 -9.58 -20.72 -12.54
C VAL A 31 -8.50 -20.28 -11.57
N ALA A 32 -8.34 -18.96 -11.42
CA ALA A 32 -7.34 -18.36 -10.53
C ALA A 32 -7.98 -17.37 -9.56
N THR A 33 -7.55 -17.40 -8.30
CA THR A 33 -7.92 -16.38 -7.31
C THR A 33 -6.73 -15.47 -7.06
N ALA A 34 -6.93 -14.17 -7.30
CA ALA A 34 -5.93 -13.15 -7.09
C ALA A 34 -6.07 -12.52 -5.69
N TYR A 35 -4.95 -12.18 -5.07
CA TYR A 35 -4.86 -11.53 -3.77
C TYR A 35 -3.97 -10.29 -3.85
N LEU A 36 -4.37 -9.24 -3.13
CA LEU A 36 -3.53 -8.09 -2.83
C LEU A 36 -2.86 -8.30 -1.47
N GLY A 37 -1.53 -8.39 -1.45
CA GLY A 37 -0.73 -8.43 -0.24
C GLY A 37 0.04 -7.12 -0.07
N LEU A 38 0.08 -6.57 1.16
CA LEU A 38 0.85 -5.37 1.48
C LEU A 38 1.97 -5.70 2.46
N VAL A 39 3.16 -5.16 2.18
CA VAL A 39 4.36 -5.32 2.98
C VAL A 39 4.83 -3.93 3.40
N PRO A 40 5.24 -3.71 4.67
CA PRO A 40 5.80 -2.43 5.09
C PRO A 40 7.04 -2.06 4.28
N ALA A 41 7.12 -0.81 3.84
CA ALA A 41 8.15 -0.35 2.90
C ALA A 41 9.60 -0.54 3.38
N GLN A 42 9.83 -0.60 4.71
CA GLN A 42 11.17 -0.81 5.30
C GLN A 42 11.54 -2.29 5.48
N VAL A 43 10.60 -3.20 5.31
CA VAL A 43 10.86 -4.64 5.48
C VAL A 43 11.58 -5.18 4.26
N LYS A 44 12.75 -5.75 4.48
CA LYS A 44 13.45 -6.52 3.45
C LYS A 44 12.83 -7.91 3.39
N THR A 45 12.03 -8.14 2.37
CA THR A 45 11.44 -9.46 2.12
C THR A 45 12.46 -10.36 1.42
N THR A 46 12.51 -11.60 1.84
CA THR A 46 13.20 -12.64 1.08
C THR A 46 12.30 -13.03 -0.09
N ILE A 47 12.76 -12.75 -1.30
CA ILE A 47 12.08 -13.20 -2.53
C ILE A 47 12.91 -14.30 -3.19
N PRO A 48 12.27 -15.28 -3.86
CA PRO A 48 12.99 -16.31 -4.60
C PRO A 48 13.88 -15.71 -5.68
N ALA A 49 14.94 -16.43 -6.06
CA ALA A 49 15.90 -15.96 -7.07
C ALA A 49 15.26 -15.68 -8.46
N TYR A 50 14.11 -16.29 -8.73
CA TYR A 50 13.33 -16.07 -9.98
C TYR A 50 12.31 -14.94 -9.87
N ALA A 51 12.22 -14.23 -8.72
CA ALA A 51 11.31 -13.12 -8.51
C ALA A 51 12.08 -11.80 -8.33
N GLN A 52 11.44 -10.69 -8.64
CA GLN A 52 12.00 -9.35 -8.45
C GLN A 52 10.91 -8.35 -8.12
N TRP A 53 11.28 -7.28 -7.42
CA TRP A 53 10.43 -6.11 -7.27
C TRP A 53 10.46 -5.27 -8.55
N VAL A 54 9.28 -4.93 -9.07
CA VAL A 54 9.13 -4.11 -10.28
C VAL A 54 8.21 -2.93 -9.97
N PRO A 55 8.58 -1.69 -10.37
CA PRO A 55 7.69 -0.55 -10.30
C PRO A 55 6.42 -0.80 -11.12
N VAL A 56 5.25 -0.46 -10.56
CA VAL A 56 3.95 -0.69 -11.22
C VAL A 56 3.74 0.14 -12.49
N ASP A 57 4.45 1.25 -12.63
CA ASP A 57 4.46 2.12 -13.82
C ASP A 57 5.47 1.68 -14.89
N ASN A 58 6.25 0.64 -14.63
CA ASN A 58 7.23 0.09 -15.56
C ASN A 58 7.19 -1.45 -15.57
N LEU A 59 6.00 -2.00 -15.74
CA LEU A 59 5.82 -3.46 -15.80
C LEU A 59 6.40 -4.02 -17.10
N PRO A 60 7.08 -5.19 -17.05
CA PRO A 60 7.46 -5.93 -18.26
C PRO A 60 6.20 -6.45 -18.96
N GLN A 61 6.39 -6.99 -20.17
CA GLN A 61 5.32 -7.72 -20.83
C GLN A 61 4.84 -8.87 -19.93
N MET A 62 3.56 -8.87 -19.59
CA MET A 62 2.94 -9.85 -18.70
C MET A 62 2.25 -10.95 -19.50
N ALA A 63 2.25 -12.17 -18.93
CA ALA A 63 1.50 -13.28 -19.49
C ALA A 63 0.00 -13.18 -19.12
N TYR A 64 -0.86 -13.69 -19.99
CA TYR A 64 -2.30 -13.82 -19.77
C TYR A 64 -2.96 -12.48 -19.37
N ASP A 65 -3.80 -12.51 -18.33
CA ASP A 65 -4.51 -11.39 -17.73
C ASP A 65 -3.76 -10.75 -16.51
N HIS A 66 -2.46 -11.05 -16.36
CA HIS A 66 -1.72 -10.60 -15.17
C HIS A 66 -1.58 -9.08 -15.09
N ALA A 67 -1.47 -8.37 -16.23
CA ALA A 67 -1.43 -6.92 -16.24
C ALA A 67 -2.72 -6.31 -15.68
N ASP A 68 -3.88 -6.86 -16.04
CA ASP A 68 -5.19 -6.41 -15.53
C ASP A 68 -5.34 -6.68 -14.05
N ILE A 69 -4.85 -7.82 -13.56
CA ILE A 69 -4.85 -8.17 -12.13
C ILE A 69 -4.00 -7.18 -11.33
N ILE A 70 -2.82 -6.79 -11.85
CA ILE A 70 -1.96 -5.80 -11.19
C ILE A 70 -2.64 -4.43 -11.19
N SER A 71 -3.22 -4.00 -12.30
CA SER A 71 -3.96 -2.73 -12.39
C SER A 71 -5.10 -2.68 -11.37
N GLU A 72 -5.90 -3.75 -11.27
CA GLU A 72 -6.96 -3.84 -10.26
C GLU A 72 -6.41 -3.75 -8.82
N GLY A 73 -5.27 -4.38 -8.55
CA GLY A 73 -4.61 -4.30 -7.24
C GLY A 73 -4.18 -2.87 -6.89
N VAL A 74 -3.62 -2.15 -7.85
CA VAL A 74 -3.23 -0.74 -7.70
C VAL A 74 -4.46 0.14 -7.42
N ASP A 75 -5.51 -0.01 -8.22
CA ASP A 75 -6.74 0.76 -8.06
C ASP A 75 -7.44 0.45 -6.73
N ARG A 76 -7.43 -0.82 -6.31
CA ARG A 76 -7.94 -1.24 -5.01
C ARG A 76 -7.19 -0.57 -3.86
N LEU A 77 -5.85 -0.52 -3.92
CA LEU A 77 -5.04 0.15 -2.91
C LEU A 77 -5.32 1.65 -2.88
N ARG A 78 -5.35 2.31 -4.06
CA ARG A 78 -5.65 3.75 -4.20
C ARG A 78 -7.02 4.09 -3.62
N ALA A 79 -8.03 3.31 -3.98
CA ALA A 79 -9.38 3.48 -3.43
C ALA A 79 -9.38 3.36 -1.89
N LYS A 80 -8.76 2.32 -1.33
CA LYS A 80 -8.70 2.12 0.13
C LYS A 80 -7.96 3.24 0.87
N LEU A 81 -6.90 3.80 0.30
CA LEU A 81 -6.20 4.95 0.87
C LEU A 81 -7.10 6.18 1.03
N SER A 82 -8.14 6.31 0.20
CA SER A 82 -9.06 7.44 0.25
C SER A 82 -10.05 7.40 1.42
N TYR A 83 -10.48 6.21 1.88
CA TYR A 83 -11.55 6.08 2.87
C TYR A 83 -11.23 5.19 4.08
N THR A 84 -10.06 4.55 4.11
CA THR A 84 -9.62 3.68 5.21
C THR A 84 -8.28 4.14 5.79
N ASN A 85 -7.84 3.43 6.83
CA ASN A 85 -6.49 3.59 7.39
C ASN A 85 -5.46 2.63 6.79
N ILE A 86 -5.69 2.03 5.63
CA ILE A 86 -4.88 0.94 5.04
C ILE A 86 -3.36 1.24 4.99
N ALA A 87 -2.97 2.52 4.97
CA ALA A 87 -1.57 2.92 4.97
C ALA A 87 -0.78 2.40 6.19
N PHE A 88 -1.45 1.95 7.28
CA PHE A 88 -0.79 1.28 8.40
C PHE A 88 0.00 0.04 7.94
N ALA A 89 -0.49 -0.66 6.93
CA ALA A 89 0.13 -1.88 6.41
C ALA A 89 1.37 -1.61 5.55
N LEU A 90 1.58 -0.37 5.12
CA LEU A 90 2.70 0.06 4.30
C LEU A 90 3.75 0.84 5.10
N ALA A 91 3.33 1.51 6.17
CA ALA A 91 4.19 2.39 6.96
C ALA A 91 4.99 1.60 8.00
N PRO A 92 6.18 2.13 8.41
CA PRO A 92 6.87 1.63 9.60
C PRO A 92 6.06 1.87 10.87
N PRO A 93 6.41 1.22 12.00
CA PRO A 93 5.70 1.39 13.27
C PRO A 93 5.59 2.84 13.73
N ASP A 94 6.62 3.64 13.46
CA ASP A 94 6.63 5.08 13.65
C ASP A 94 7.34 5.78 12.46
N PHE A 95 6.89 6.97 12.12
CA PHE A 95 7.31 7.69 10.92
C PHE A 95 7.21 9.21 11.12
N THR A 96 7.92 9.96 10.29
CA THR A 96 7.71 11.41 10.11
C THR A 96 6.65 11.66 9.03
N MET A 97 6.07 12.87 9.00
CA MET A 97 5.14 13.21 7.92
C MET A 97 5.78 13.18 6.54
N ALA A 98 7.07 13.50 6.43
CA ALA A 98 7.78 13.38 5.16
C ALA A 98 7.84 11.93 4.66
N GLU A 99 8.22 10.99 5.54
CA GLU A 99 8.25 9.55 5.20
C GLU A 99 6.85 9.05 4.79
N LEU A 100 5.82 9.42 5.55
CA LEU A 100 4.44 9.04 5.22
C LEU A 100 3.97 9.66 3.90
N THR A 101 4.34 10.92 3.62
CA THR A 101 3.99 11.59 2.36
C THR A 101 4.61 10.87 1.16
N HIS A 102 5.88 10.49 1.24
CA HIS A 102 6.54 9.71 0.17
C HIS A 102 5.84 8.36 -0.08
N LEU A 103 5.40 7.70 0.98
CA LEU A 103 4.64 6.45 0.86
C LEU A 103 3.30 6.68 0.13
N TYR A 104 2.56 7.73 0.49
CA TYR A 104 1.31 8.08 -0.19
C TYR A 104 1.54 8.46 -1.65
N GLN A 105 2.57 9.24 -1.95
CA GLN A 105 2.93 9.62 -3.33
C GLN A 105 3.26 8.37 -4.17
N ALA A 106 4.05 7.45 -3.63
CA ALA A 106 4.39 6.21 -4.31
C ALA A 106 3.15 5.34 -4.59
N ALA A 107 2.24 5.23 -3.63
CA ALA A 107 1.03 4.41 -3.76
C ALA A 107 -0.01 5.05 -4.69
N LEU A 108 -0.18 6.38 -4.63
CA LEU A 108 -1.18 7.12 -5.42
C LEU A 108 -0.69 7.45 -6.84
N GLY A 109 0.64 7.51 -7.05
CA GLY A 109 1.24 7.87 -8.34
C GLY A 109 1.19 9.36 -8.67
N HIS A 110 0.95 10.23 -7.67
CA HIS A 110 0.93 11.70 -7.86
C HIS A 110 1.40 12.43 -6.60
N GLU A 111 1.68 13.73 -6.74
CA GLU A 111 2.11 14.60 -5.66
C GLU A 111 1.05 14.71 -4.56
N VAL A 112 1.51 14.67 -3.30
CA VAL A 112 0.68 14.79 -2.09
C VAL A 112 1.25 15.90 -1.21
N SER A 113 0.41 16.85 -0.80
CA SER A 113 0.81 17.90 0.14
C SER A 113 0.96 17.32 1.55
N PRO A 114 2.14 17.42 2.19
CA PRO A 114 2.35 16.90 3.55
C PRO A 114 1.40 17.54 4.58
N THR A 115 1.16 18.84 4.46
CA THR A 115 0.28 19.59 5.36
C THR A 115 -1.18 19.13 5.23
N ASN A 116 -1.66 18.94 3.99
CA ASN A 116 -3.01 18.46 3.75
C ASN A 116 -3.18 17.01 4.21
N LEU A 117 -2.20 16.14 3.91
CA LEU A 117 -2.19 14.75 4.37
C LEU A 117 -2.28 14.68 5.89
N GLN A 118 -1.41 15.41 6.61
CA GLN A 118 -1.43 15.44 8.07
C GLN A 118 -2.78 15.92 8.61
N ARG A 119 -3.34 17.01 8.03
CA ARG A 119 -4.63 17.55 8.44
C ARG A 119 -5.77 16.53 8.27
N VAL A 120 -5.82 15.83 7.12
CA VAL A 120 -6.86 14.84 6.83
C VAL A 120 -6.74 13.64 7.77
N LEU A 121 -5.56 13.06 7.90
CA LEU A 121 -5.35 11.87 8.74
C LEU A 121 -5.56 12.17 10.23
N SER A 122 -5.13 13.36 10.71
CA SER A 122 -5.38 13.78 12.09
C SER A 122 -6.87 13.99 12.37
N ARG A 123 -7.60 14.64 11.45
CA ARG A 123 -9.06 14.83 11.58
C ARG A 123 -9.81 13.49 11.62
N ARG A 124 -9.31 12.48 10.89
CA ARG A 124 -9.87 11.12 10.90
C ARG A 124 -9.40 10.27 12.08
N GLY A 125 -8.63 10.84 13.02
CA GLY A 125 -8.12 10.11 14.19
C GLY A 125 -7.12 9.00 13.85
N GLN A 126 -6.51 9.02 12.68
CA GLN A 126 -5.61 7.96 12.23
C GLN A 126 -4.19 8.09 12.79
N LEU A 127 -3.77 9.29 13.21
CA LEU A 127 -2.42 9.58 13.66
C LEU A 127 -2.36 9.90 15.15
N ALA A 128 -1.38 9.32 15.83
CA ALA A 128 -1.00 9.69 17.19
C ALA A 128 0.47 10.12 17.22
N PRO A 129 0.83 11.25 17.88
CA PRO A 129 2.24 11.61 18.08
C PRO A 129 2.89 10.61 19.05
N THR A 130 4.14 10.23 18.78
CA THR A 130 4.89 9.33 19.67
C THR A 130 5.62 10.06 20.79
N GLY A 131 5.65 11.39 20.78
CA GLY A 131 6.49 12.21 21.65
C GLY A 131 7.97 12.30 21.20
N GLN A 132 8.38 11.42 20.31
CA GLN A 132 9.75 11.37 19.79
C GLN A 132 9.97 12.33 18.62
N ARG A 133 11.25 12.64 18.38
CA ARG A 133 11.68 13.42 17.21
C ARG A 133 12.80 12.70 16.49
N LYS A 134 12.77 12.75 15.17
CA LYS A 134 13.89 12.31 14.32
C LYS A 134 14.90 13.47 14.24
N ALA A 135 16.17 13.17 14.52
CA ALA A 135 17.26 14.14 14.34
C ALA A 135 17.26 14.67 12.89
N PRO A 136 17.67 15.92 12.68
CA PRO A 136 17.82 16.45 11.34
C PRO A 136 18.86 15.64 10.56
N GLY A 137 18.66 15.52 9.25
CA GLY A 137 19.66 14.92 8.36
C GLY A 137 20.89 15.79 8.19
N THR A 138 21.84 15.37 7.35
CA THR A 138 23.10 16.07 7.06
C THR A 138 22.93 17.51 6.57
N LYS A 139 21.78 17.86 6.01
CA LYS A 139 21.44 19.23 5.59
C LYS A 139 20.97 20.14 6.72
N GLY A 140 20.95 19.67 7.96
CA GLY A 140 20.45 20.43 9.11
C GLY A 140 18.92 20.56 9.12
N GLY A 141 18.40 21.42 9.99
CA GLY A 141 16.98 21.73 10.10
C GLY A 141 16.39 21.39 11.49
N ARG A 142 15.09 21.66 11.66
CA ARG A 142 14.40 21.37 12.91
C ARG A 142 14.11 19.87 13.03
N PRO A 143 14.33 19.22 14.20
CA PRO A 143 13.98 17.82 14.42
C PRO A 143 12.52 17.54 14.10
N ALA A 144 12.27 16.54 13.23
CA ALA A 144 10.92 16.19 12.78
C ALA A 144 10.15 15.40 13.85
N ARG A 145 8.88 15.72 14.04
CA ARG A 145 8.00 14.95 14.92
C ARG A 145 7.72 13.57 14.32
N ARG A 146 7.67 12.54 15.18
CA ARG A 146 7.28 11.18 14.80
C ARG A 146 5.83 10.92 15.18
N PHE A 147 5.17 10.14 14.33
CA PHE A 147 3.79 9.71 14.45
C PHE A 147 3.70 8.19 14.30
N ARG A 148 2.59 7.63 14.74
CA ARG A 148 2.20 6.25 14.46
C ARG A 148 0.72 6.21 14.07
N PHE A 149 0.30 5.15 13.38
CA PHE A 149 -1.12 4.90 13.20
C PHE A 149 -1.76 4.48 14.52
N THR A 150 -2.96 5.00 14.80
CA THR A 150 -3.71 4.70 16.03
C THR A 150 -4.23 3.27 16.05
N LYS A 151 -4.44 2.67 14.88
CA LYS A 151 -4.92 1.29 14.72
C LYS A 151 -4.07 0.55 13.69
N GLN A 152 -3.78 -0.73 13.99
CA GLN A 152 -3.03 -1.65 13.13
C GLN A 152 -3.94 -2.70 12.49
N THR A 153 -5.25 -2.44 12.45
CA THR A 153 -6.26 -3.23 11.76
C THR A 153 -7.06 -2.34 10.83
N LEU A 154 -7.52 -2.87 9.71
CA LEU A 154 -8.25 -2.10 8.72
C LEU A 154 -9.54 -1.52 9.32
N GLN A 155 -9.73 -0.22 9.14
CA GLN A 155 -10.93 0.50 9.54
C GLN A 155 -11.35 1.49 8.46
N VAL A 156 -12.65 1.58 8.22
CA VAL A 156 -13.23 2.66 7.42
C VAL A 156 -13.21 3.94 8.26
N THR A 157 -12.55 4.97 7.75
CA THR A 157 -12.34 6.25 8.45
C THR A 157 -13.09 7.42 7.80
N ASP A 158 -13.63 7.20 6.60
CA ASP A 158 -14.53 8.12 5.89
C ASP A 158 -15.64 7.31 5.21
N PRO A 159 -16.74 6.99 5.91
CA PRO A 159 -17.81 6.17 5.35
C PRO A 159 -18.54 6.85 4.18
N PHE A 160 -18.43 8.17 4.06
CA PHE A 160 -19.05 8.92 2.96
C PHE A 160 -18.18 8.99 1.69
N ALA A 161 -16.91 8.59 1.75
CA ALA A 161 -16.05 8.61 0.57
C ALA A 161 -16.57 7.71 -0.55
N ILE A 162 -17.20 6.59 -0.21
CA ILE A 162 -17.79 5.64 -1.17
C ILE A 162 -19.05 6.17 -1.86
N LEU A 163 -19.65 7.24 -1.36
CA LEU A 163 -20.85 7.87 -1.92
C LEU A 163 -20.50 9.04 -2.85
N ARG A 164 -19.22 9.39 -3.00
CA ARG A 164 -18.79 10.44 -3.92
C ARG A 164 -18.83 9.89 -5.35
N PRO A 165 -19.39 10.64 -6.30
CA PRO A 165 -19.28 10.27 -7.71
C PRO A 165 -17.81 10.23 -8.12
N SER A 166 -17.47 9.26 -8.94
CA SER A 166 -16.14 9.09 -9.56
C SER A 166 -15.88 10.17 -10.62
#